data_e613df22c9ca4c5a77d2a372aa0fcc55
#
_entry.id   e613df22c9ca4c5a77d2a372aa0fcc55
#
_cell.length_a   1.000
_cell.length_b   1.000
_cell.length_c   1.000
_cell.angle_alpha   90.00
_cell.angle_beta   90.00
_cell.angle_gamma   90.00
#
_symmetry.space_group_name_H-M   'P 1'
#
loop_
_entity.id
_entity.type
_entity.pdbx_description
1 polymer ?
#
loop_
_entity_poly.entity_id
_entity_poly.type
_entity_poly.pdbx_seq_one_letter_code
_entity_poly.pdbx_strand_id
1 'polypeptide(L)'
;MRKTKIICTMGPSTDKGDVMEQLVREGMDVARFNFSHGPHDEQRGRIQKLRELRKKYDRPVAALLDTKGPEIRLGCFKDGKVFLEEGQIFTFTNKDIEGTNECVSITYKELYKDVQPGGHILVDDGLVDLEVQDIAGKDIVCKVINAGVIGDRKGVNVPGANLKMPFISKKDHDDLLFGIQEGFDFVAASFTRTANDIREVRKILKENGGKEIQIIAKIENQQGVDNIDEIIEAADGIMIARGDMGVEIPPEYVPVIQQKIIQKVYTAGKPVITATQMLDSMISHPRPTRAEATDVANAIFQGTSATMLSGETAAGKYPVQALQMMSRIAEHMEQNIDYNTIFKKTDRNENPDITNAIAHATCLTAIDLKASAILAVTKSGSTAHMMSKHRPGCLIGACTSSERVLRQLNLSWGVYPMLIKEEYSSEILCLRAIEAAQKHKLVKVGDTIVFAGGVPLGIPGRTNLIRVCTVE
;
A
#
# COMPACT_ATOMS: atom_id res chain seq x y z
N MET A 1 -4.67 19.28 10.09
CA MET A 1 -4.81 18.34 8.93
C MET A 1 -3.70 17.30 9.02
N ARG A 2 -4.10 16.04 8.88
CA ARG A 2 -3.21 14.88 8.93
C ARG A 2 -2.30 14.80 7.70
N LYS A 3 -1.03 14.42 7.91
CA LYS A 3 -0.02 14.23 6.86
C LYS A 3 0.08 12.77 6.42
N THR A 4 0.04 11.83 7.37
CA THR A 4 0.02 10.38 7.10
C THR A 4 -1.30 9.99 6.45
N LYS A 5 -1.27 9.24 5.35
CA LYS A 5 -2.46 8.84 4.60
C LYS A 5 -3.12 7.61 5.20
N ILE A 6 -4.43 7.46 4.99
CA ILE A 6 -5.16 6.28 5.45
C ILE A 6 -5.84 5.60 4.28
N ILE A 7 -5.59 4.30 4.16
CA ILE A 7 -6.21 3.41 3.19
C ILE A 7 -7.28 2.60 3.92
N CYS A 8 -8.50 2.58 3.37
CA CYS A 8 -9.58 1.74 3.89
C CYS A 8 -9.95 0.67 2.87
N THR A 9 -10.06 -0.57 3.32
CA THR A 9 -10.50 -1.67 2.46
C THR A 9 -12.02 -1.68 2.34
N MET A 10 -12.50 -1.74 1.10
CA MET A 10 -13.91 -1.87 0.77
C MET A 10 -14.36 -3.31 0.92
N GLY A 11 -15.58 -3.52 1.39
CA GLY A 11 -16.14 -4.84 1.61
C GLY A 11 -17.57 -4.78 2.15
N PRO A 12 -18.12 -5.91 2.65
CA PRO A 12 -19.51 -5.99 3.08
C PRO A 12 -19.96 -4.96 4.11
N SER A 13 -19.03 -4.48 4.97
CA SER A 13 -19.39 -3.44 5.96
C SER A 13 -19.49 -2.06 5.34
N THR A 14 -18.67 -1.77 4.31
CA THR A 14 -18.73 -0.49 3.58
C THR A 14 -19.90 -0.41 2.60
N ASP A 15 -20.50 -1.55 2.24
CA ASP A 15 -21.66 -1.63 1.36
C ASP A 15 -22.95 -1.26 2.10
N LYS A 16 -22.95 -1.31 3.44
CA LYS A 16 -24.12 -1.02 4.27
C LYS A 16 -24.40 0.48 4.37
N GLY A 17 -25.63 0.87 4.07
CA GLY A 17 -26.10 2.23 4.26
C GLY A 17 -25.19 3.30 3.66
N ASP A 18 -24.76 4.25 4.51
CA ASP A 18 -23.91 5.37 4.18
C ASP A 18 -22.44 5.22 4.66
N VAL A 19 -22.00 4.02 5.07
CA VAL A 19 -20.68 3.79 5.66
C VAL A 19 -19.55 4.27 4.74
N MET A 20 -19.58 3.91 3.44
CA MET A 20 -18.57 4.40 2.49
C MET A 20 -18.57 5.93 2.39
N GLU A 21 -19.75 6.55 2.42
CA GLU A 21 -19.90 8.00 2.43
C GLU A 21 -19.27 8.63 3.68
N GLN A 22 -19.52 8.03 4.84
CA GLN A 22 -18.89 8.47 6.10
C GLN A 22 -17.37 8.34 6.04
N LEU A 23 -16.84 7.24 5.52
CA LEU A 23 -15.38 7.07 5.35
C LEU A 23 -14.77 8.15 4.45
N VAL A 24 -15.43 8.51 3.35
CA VAL A 24 -14.98 9.62 2.48
C VAL A 24 -14.98 10.95 3.22
N ARG A 25 -16.02 11.24 4.00
CA ARG A 25 -16.13 12.49 4.78
C ARG A 25 -15.09 12.57 5.90
N GLU A 26 -14.86 11.47 6.60
CA GLU A 26 -13.96 11.37 7.76
C GLU A 26 -12.46 11.31 7.36
N GLY A 27 -12.15 11.30 6.07
CA GLY A 27 -10.78 11.48 5.60
C GLY A 27 -10.08 10.22 5.10
N MET A 28 -10.81 9.25 4.57
CA MET A 28 -10.22 8.19 3.75
C MET A 28 -9.49 8.82 2.56
N ASP A 29 -8.21 8.49 2.39
CA ASP A 29 -7.39 8.98 1.27
C ASP A 29 -7.40 8.01 0.07
N VAL A 30 -7.42 6.70 0.35
CA VAL A 30 -7.41 5.64 -0.66
C VAL A 30 -8.43 4.56 -0.30
N ALA A 31 -9.25 4.17 -1.26
CA ALA A 31 -10.13 3.01 -1.17
C ALA A 31 -9.43 1.80 -1.79
N ARG A 32 -9.17 0.74 -0.98
CA ARG A 32 -8.59 -0.53 -1.43
C ARG A 32 -9.69 -1.52 -1.76
N PHE A 33 -9.57 -2.15 -2.92
CA PHE A 33 -10.45 -3.20 -3.41
C PHE A 33 -9.67 -4.50 -3.47
N ASN A 34 -10.02 -5.47 -2.61
CA ASN A 34 -9.33 -6.76 -2.55
C ASN A 34 -9.94 -7.72 -3.57
N PHE A 35 -9.20 -8.06 -4.61
CA PHE A 35 -9.62 -8.97 -5.68
C PHE A 35 -9.40 -10.45 -5.35
N SER A 36 -8.85 -10.78 -4.19
CA SER A 36 -8.87 -12.16 -3.68
C SER A 36 -10.30 -12.62 -3.39
N HIS A 37 -11.24 -11.68 -3.15
CA HIS A 37 -12.63 -11.96 -2.77
C HIS A 37 -13.60 -11.20 -3.66
N GLY A 38 -14.75 -11.85 -3.92
CA GLY A 38 -15.86 -11.27 -4.67
C GLY A 38 -15.66 -11.23 -6.19
N PRO A 39 -16.76 -11.24 -6.95
CA PRO A 39 -16.74 -11.11 -8.40
C PRO A 39 -16.54 -9.65 -8.85
N HIS A 40 -16.17 -9.46 -10.12
CA HIS A 40 -15.96 -8.13 -10.71
C HIS A 40 -17.19 -7.22 -10.60
N ASP A 41 -18.42 -7.77 -10.64
CA ASP A 41 -19.64 -6.95 -10.57
C ASP A 41 -19.82 -6.27 -9.21
N GLU A 42 -19.45 -6.93 -8.11
CA GLU A 42 -19.44 -6.30 -6.78
C GLU A 42 -18.41 -5.16 -6.74
N GLN A 43 -17.21 -5.40 -7.24
CA GLN A 43 -16.16 -4.39 -7.29
C GLN A 43 -16.57 -3.20 -8.18
N ARG A 44 -17.28 -3.46 -9.29
CA ARG A 44 -17.84 -2.41 -10.16
C ARG A 44 -18.87 -1.56 -9.43
N GLY A 45 -19.77 -2.15 -8.67
CA GLY A 45 -20.74 -1.41 -7.87
C GLY A 45 -20.05 -0.48 -6.85
N ARG A 46 -19.03 -0.98 -6.15
CA ARG A 46 -18.28 -0.20 -5.16
C ARG A 46 -17.50 0.94 -5.80
N ILE A 47 -16.82 0.73 -6.94
CA ILE A 47 -16.07 1.80 -7.62
C ILE A 47 -16.99 2.87 -8.21
N GLN A 48 -18.18 2.50 -8.70
CA GLN A 48 -19.18 3.46 -9.15
C GLN A 48 -19.66 4.35 -7.99
N LYS A 49 -20.02 3.76 -6.85
CA LYS A 49 -20.38 4.51 -5.63
C LYS A 49 -19.25 5.45 -5.19
N LEU A 50 -18.00 5.00 -5.24
CA LEU A 50 -16.85 5.86 -4.92
C LEU A 50 -16.75 7.07 -5.88
N ARG A 51 -16.99 6.88 -7.18
CA ARG A 51 -17.00 7.97 -8.17
C ARG A 51 -18.07 9.01 -7.87
N GLU A 52 -19.26 8.60 -7.48
CA GLU A 52 -20.35 9.49 -7.07
C GLU A 52 -19.97 10.30 -5.83
N LEU A 53 -19.39 9.64 -4.82
CA LEU A 53 -18.97 10.28 -3.58
C LEU A 53 -17.82 11.28 -3.78
N ARG A 54 -16.85 10.95 -4.67
CA ARG A 54 -15.80 11.90 -5.09
C ARG A 54 -16.38 13.22 -5.60
N LYS A 55 -17.39 13.14 -6.48
CA LYS A 55 -18.06 14.32 -7.04
C LYS A 55 -18.87 15.06 -5.98
N LYS A 56 -19.64 14.32 -5.16
CA LYS A 56 -20.52 14.89 -4.14
C LYS A 56 -19.76 15.70 -3.10
N TYR A 57 -18.55 15.24 -2.70
CA TYR A 57 -17.78 15.85 -1.61
C TYR A 57 -16.54 16.61 -2.07
N ASP A 58 -16.29 16.74 -3.37
CA ASP A 58 -15.05 17.31 -3.93
C ASP A 58 -13.80 16.70 -3.28
N ARG A 59 -13.80 15.35 -3.10
CA ARG A 59 -12.74 14.59 -2.42
C ARG A 59 -12.12 13.60 -3.41
N PRO A 60 -10.86 13.78 -3.80
CA PRO A 60 -10.20 12.94 -4.81
C PRO A 60 -9.66 11.63 -4.22
N VAL A 61 -10.48 10.87 -3.50
CA VAL A 61 -10.08 9.57 -2.92
C VAL A 61 -9.56 8.66 -4.04
N ALA A 62 -8.35 8.11 -3.91
CA ALA A 62 -7.79 7.19 -4.90
C ALA A 62 -8.42 5.79 -4.81
N ALA A 63 -8.34 5.02 -5.91
CA ALA A 63 -8.76 3.63 -5.95
C ALA A 63 -7.53 2.73 -6.16
N LEU A 64 -7.36 1.73 -5.28
CA LEU A 64 -6.29 0.75 -5.31
C LEU A 64 -6.86 -0.64 -5.50
N LEU A 65 -6.47 -1.31 -6.60
CA LEU A 65 -6.75 -2.70 -6.89
C LEU A 65 -5.67 -3.56 -6.23
N ASP A 66 -6.05 -4.47 -5.35
CA ASP A 66 -5.12 -5.40 -4.70
C ASP A 66 -5.32 -6.79 -5.31
N THR A 67 -4.30 -7.30 -6.02
CA THR A 67 -4.37 -8.58 -6.74
C THR A 67 -4.37 -9.75 -5.77
N LYS A 68 -4.83 -10.90 -6.23
CA LYS A 68 -4.75 -12.14 -5.46
C LYS A 68 -3.30 -12.61 -5.32
N GLY A 69 -2.55 -12.55 -6.42
CA GLY A 69 -1.18 -13.03 -6.50
C GLY A 69 -1.04 -14.56 -6.53
N PRO A 70 0.21 -15.05 -6.56
CA PRO A 70 0.54 -16.47 -6.70
C PRO A 70 0.41 -17.21 -5.36
N GLU A 71 -0.80 -17.48 -4.92
CA GLU A 71 -1.09 -18.28 -3.72
C GLU A 71 -1.10 -19.78 -4.00
N ILE A 72 -0.53 -20.55 -3.07
CA ILE A 72 -0.70 -22.00 -3.00
C ILE A 72 -1.87 -22.32 -2.06
N ARG A 73 -2.76 -23.22 -2.47
CA ARG A 73 -3.90 -23.63 -1.65
C ARG A 73 -4.06 -25.14 -1.66
N LEU A 74 -4.63 -25.66 -0.56
CA LEU A 74 -5.11 -27.03 -0.49
C LEU A 74 -6.27 -27.26 -1.46
N GLY A 75 -6.47 -28.51 -1.86
CA GLY A 75 -7.72 -28.99 -2.46
C GLY A 75 -8.86 -29.06 -1.44
N CYS A 76 -9.94 -29.77 -1.82
CA CYS A 76 -11.06 -30.01 -0.94
C CYS A 76 -10.91 -31.37 -0.25
N PHE A 77 -11.42 -31.47 0.97
CA PHE A 77 -11.49 -32.70 1.74
C PHE A 77 -12.86 -33.33 1.62
N LYS A 78 -12.93 -34.66 1.78
CA LYS A 78 -14.17 -35.42 1.72
C LYS A 78 -15.25 -34.89 2.68
N ASP A 79 -14.84 -34.51 3.89
CA ASP A 79 -15.72 -34.01 4.94
C ASP A 79 -15.55 -32.49 5.19
N GLY A 80 -14.97 -31.75 4.21
CA GLY A 80 -14.72 -30.32 4.26
C GLY A 80 -13.56 -29.90 5.18
N LYS A 81 -13.18 -30.74 6.15
CA LYS A 81 -12.07 -30.52 7.08
C LYS A 81 -11.59 -31.82 7.70
N VAL A 82 -10.33 -31.84 8.13
CA VAL A 82 -9.72 -32.95 8.87
C VAL A 82 -8.93 -32.43 10.06
N PHE A 83 -8.81 -33.26 11.09
CA PHE A 83 -7.89 -33.01 12.20
C PHE A 83 -6.59 -33.79 11.97
N LEU A 84 -5.45 -33.13 12.11
CA LEU A 84 -4.12 -33.73 12.05
C LEU A 84 -3.55 -33.82 13.45
N GLU A 85 -3.02 -34.99 13.80
CA GLU A 85 -2.37 -35.24 15.08
C GLU A 85 -0.88 -34.90 15.01
N GLU A 86 -0.30 -34.43 16.10
CA GLU A 86 1.15 -34.22 16.21
C GLU A 86 1.91 -35.53 15.97
N GLY A 87 2.96 -35.46 15.16
CA GLY A 87 3.78 -36.63 14.78
C GLY A 87 3.19 -37.50 13.65
N GLN A 88 1.96 -37.25 13.22
CA GLN A 88 1.32 -37.92 12.09
C GLN A 88 2.09 -37.66 10.80
N ILE A 89 2.10 -38.67 9.91
CA ILE A 89 2.57 -38.50 8.54
C ILE A 89 1.40 -38.01 7.66
N PHE A 90 1.65 -36.94 6.92
CA PHE A 90 0.67 -36.34 6.01
C PHE A 90 1.33 -36.00 4.67
N THR A 91 0.62 -36.24 3.57
CA THR A 91 1.17 -36.12 2.22
C THR A 91 0.48 -35.02 1.41
N PHE A 92 1.24 -34.10 0.82
CA PHE A 92 0.74 -33.22 -0.21
C PHE A 92 1.03 -33.83 -1.59
N THR A 93 -0.01 -34.00 -2.41
CA THR A 93 0.13 -34.61 -3.74
C THR A 93 -0.18 -33.62 -4.87
N ASN A 94 0.48 -33.84 -6.01
CA ASN A 94 0.17 -33.09 -7.23
C ASN A 94 -1.04 -33.64 -8.00
N LYS A 95 -1.59 -34.80 -7.59
CA LYS A 95 -2.79 -35.40 -8.20
C LYS A 95 -4.03 -34.64 -7.75
N ASP A 96 -5.06 -34.58 -8.60
CA ASP A 96 -6.35 -34.04 -8.20
C ASP A 96 -7.15 -35.14 -7.52
N ILE A 97 -7.14 -35.13 -6.19
CA ILE A 97 -7.86 -36.06 -5.34
C ILE A 97 -8.71 -35.32 -4.31
N GLU A 98 -9.75 -35.96 -3.84
CA GLU A 98 -10.46 -35.56 -2.64
C GLU A 98 -9.61 -35.91 -1.41
N GLY A 99 -9.33 -34.91 -0.58
CA GLY A 99 -8.41 -35.04 0.56
C GLY A 99 -8.99 -35.88 1.70
N THR A 100 -8.09 -36.51 2.45
CA THR A 100 -8.35 -37.27 3.66
C THR A 100 -7.45 -36.78 4.79
N ASN A 101 -7.47 -37.46 5.94
CA ASN A 101 -6.54 -37.19 7.03
C ASN A 101 -5.09 -37.68 6.77
N GLU A 102 -4.82 -38.30 5.61
CA GLU A 102 -3.50 -38.82 5.25
C GLU A 102 -2.89 -38.04 4.06
N CYS A 103 -3.74 -37.50 3.17
CA CYS A 103 -3.27 -36.90 1.93
C CYS A 103 -4.24 -35.84 1.40
N VAL A 104 -3.72 -34.78 0.76
CA VAL A 104 -4.52 -33.77 0.07
C VAL A 104 -3.81 -33.25 -1.18
N SER A 105 -4.59 -32.84 -2.18
CA SER A 105 -4.09 -32.16 -3.37
C SER A 105 -3.71 -30.70 -3.06
N ILE A 106 -2.77 -30.15 -3.83
CA ILE A 106 -2.39 -28.73 -3.79
C ILE A 106 -2.53 -28.08 -5.16
N THR A 107 -2.76 -26.76 -5.18
CA THR A 107 -2.94 -26.00 -6.43
C THR A 107 -1.64 -25.85 -7.22
N TYR A 108 -0.50 -25.66 -6.57
CA TYR A 108 0.81 -25.59 -7.23
C TYR A 108 1.41 -26.99 -7.41
N LYS A 109 1.15 -27.60 -8.57
CA LYS A 109 1.49 -28.99 -8.88
C LYS A 109 2.99 -29.31 -8.93
N GLU A 110 3.84 -28.29 -9.03
CA GLU A 110 5.30 -28.42 -9.11
C GLU A 110 6.01 -28.13 -7.77
N LEU A 111 5.26 -27.94 -6.66
CA LEU A 111 5.81 -27.58 -5.35
C LEU A 111 6.91 -28.56 -4.89
N TYR A 112 6.77 -29.85 -5.26
CA TYR A 112 7.77 -30.90 -4.92
C TYR A 112 9.18 -30.61 -5.46
N LYS A 113 9.32 -29.67 -6.45
CA LYS A 113 10.62 -29.25 -7.00
C LYS A 113 11.24 -28.09 -6.21
N ASP A 114 10.45 -27.37 -5.44
CA ASP A 114 10.85 -26.15 -4.75
C ASP A 114 11.04 -26.36 -3.23
N VAL A 115 10.65 -27.52 -2.71
CA VAL A 115 10.83 -27.92 -1.29
C VAL A 115 11.94 -28.95 -1.15
N GLN A 116 12.45 -29.09 0.08
CA GLN A 116 13.49 -30.07 0.41
C GLN A 116 13.23 -30.67 1.81
N PRO A 117 13.71 -31.87 2.11
CA PRO A 117 13.66 -32.44 3.46
C PRO A 117 14.22 -31.48 4.52
N GLY A 118 13.55 -31.38 5.67
CA GLY A 118 13.84 -30.44 6.75
C GLY A 118 13.22 -29.05 6.55
N GLY A 119 12.62 -28.74 5.37
CA GLY A 119 11.83 -27.54 5.16
C GLY A 119 10.44 -27.64 5.80
N HIS A 120 9.79 -26.50 6.04
CA HIS A 120 8.48 -26.43 6.64
C HIS A 120 7.41 -26.05 5.61
N ILE A 121 6.22 -26.62 5.76
CA ILE A 121 4.99 -26.25 5.05
C ILE A 121 3.96 -25.83 6.07
N LEU A 122 3.54 -24.57 6.01
CA LEU A 122 2.57 -23.99 6.91
C LEU A 122 1.19 -23.95 6.27
N VAL A 123 0.17 -24.35 6.99
CA VAL A 123 -1.21 -24.39 6.52
C VAL A 123 -2.09 -23.50 7.38
N ASP A 124 -3.05 -22.79 6.74
CA ASP A 124 -4.02 -21.90 7.39
C ASP A 124 -3.32 -20.82 8.23
N ASP A 125 -2.54 -19.95 7.56
CA ASP A 125 -1.78 -18.86 8.17
C ASP A 125 -0.83 -19.32 9.30
N GLY A 126 -0.28 -20.52 9.15
CA GLY A 126 0.68 -21.09 10.10
C GLY A 126 0.05 -21.78 11.32
N LEU A 127 -1.28 -22.00 11.33
CA LEU A 127 -1.94 -22.73 12.41
C LEU A 127 -1.52 -24.20 12.49
N VAL A 128 -1.16 -24.81 11.36
CA VAL A 128 -0.60 -26.17 11.31
C VAL A 128 0.73 -26.11 10.58
N ASP A 129 1.77 -26.57 11.25
CA ASP A 129 3.15 -26.68 10.75
C ASP A 129 3.47 -28.15 10.43
N LEU A 130 4.02 -28.39 9.24
CA LEU A 130 4.43 -29.71 8.77
C LEU A 130 5.87 -29.64 8.26
N GLU A 131 6.74 -30.51 8.79
CA GLU A 131 8.12 -30.66 8.34
C GLU A 131 8.21 -31.67 7.19
N VAL A 132 8.81 -31.27 6.08
CA VAL A 132 9.07 -32.17 4.94
C VAL A 132 10.06 -33.23 5.33
N GLN A 133 9.66 -34.50 5.27
CA GLN A 133 10.50 -35.65 5.55
C GLN A 133 11.14 -36.25 4.30
N ASP A 134 10.38 -36.33 3.22
CA ASP A 134 10.82 -36.97 1.96
C ASP A 134 10.01 -36.45 0.75
N ILE A 135 10.56 -36.64 -0.43
CA ILE A 135 9.87 -36.38 -1.71
C ILE A 135 9.79 -37.70 -2.49
N ALA A 136 8.63 -38.34 -2.39
CA ALA A 136 8.36 -39.63 -3.02
C ALA A 136 7.79 -39.43 -4.44
N GLY A 137 8.65 -39.27 -5.42
CA GLY A 137 8.27 -38.95 -6.81
C GLY A 137 7.78 -37.52 -6.93
N LYS A 138 6.44 -37.31 -6.92
CA LYS A 138 5.83 -35.96 -6.95
C LYS A 138 5.00 -35.67 -5.69
N ASP A 139 5.00 -36.59 -4.75
CA ASP A 139 4.31 -36.45 -3.48
C ASP A 139 5.30 -35.95 -2.41
N ILE A 140 4.86 -34.97 -1.61
CA ILE A 140 5.66 -34.39 -0.54
C ILE A 140 5.18 -35.01 0.77
N VAL A 141 6.03 -35.84 1.37
CA VAL A 141 5.74 -36.55 2.62
C VAL A 141 6.20 -35.67 3.79
N CYS A 142 5.28 -35.32 4.65
CA CYS A 142 5.54 -34.43 5.80
C CYS A 142 5.17 -35.12 7.12
N LYS A 143 5.81 -34.64 8.18
CA LYS A 143 5.46 -34.95 9.57
C LYS A 143 4.78 -33.71 10.18
N VAL A 144 3.63 -33.91 10.79
CA VAL A 144 2.90 -32.84 11.50
C VAL A 144 3.67 -32.46 12.78
N ILE A 145 4.03 -31.19 12.91
CA ILE A 145 4.77 -30.67 14.06
C ILE A 145 3.84 -30.25 15.18
N ASN A 146 2.71 -29.60 14.85
CA ASN A 146 1.68 -29.25 15.83
C ASN A 146 0.29 -29.68 15.34
N ALA A 147 -0.49 -30.26 16.23
CA ALA A 147 -1.83 -30.72 15.93
C ALA A 147 -2.78 -29.57 15.58
N GLY A 148 -3.72 -29.81 14.64
CA GLY A 148 -4.70 -28.81 14.27
C GLY A 148 -5.72 -29.28 13.24
N VAL A 149 -6.74 -28.44 13.01
CA VAL A 149 -7.75 -28.67 11.98
C VAL A 149 -7.36 -27.94 10.71
N ILE A 150 -7.33 -28.65 9.58
CA ILE A 150 -7.18 -28.05 8.25
C ILE A 150 -8.44 -28.26 7.44
N GLY A 151 -8.83 -27.28 6.63
CA GLY A 151 -10.06 -27.30 5.86
C GLY A 151 -9.84 -27.10 4.37
N ASP A 152 -10.95 -27.09 3.62
CA ASP A 152 -10.97 -26.86 2.19
C ASP A 152 -10.29 -25.55 1.79
N ARG A 153 -9.46 -25.62 0.75
CA ARG A 153 -8.87 -24.48 0.06
C ARG A 153 -8.08 -23.52 0.97
N LYS A 154 -7.58 -24.01 2.11
CA LYS A 154 -6.74 -23.21 3.00
C LYS A 154 -5.42 -22.86 2.33
N GLY A 155 -4.87 -21.70 2.69
CA GLY A 155 -3.57 -21.22 2.22
C GLY A 155 -2.44 -22.14 2.64
N VAL A 156 -1.43 -22.26 1.81
CA VAL A 156 -0.20 -23.01 2.05
C VAL A 156 0.97 -22.08 1.86
N ASN A 157 1.76 -21.89 2.90
CA ASN A 157 3.00 -21.11 2.90
C ASN A 157 4.21 -22.05 3.02
N VAL A 158 5.31 -21.68 2.40
CA VAL A 158 6.53 -22.49 2.40
C VAL A 158 7.72 -21.58 2.75
N PRO A 159 7.93 -21.31 4.04
CA PRO A 159 8.98 -20.41 4.49
C PRO A 159 10.37 -20.78 3.96
N GLY A 160 11.08 -19.79 3.42
CA GLY A 160 12.44 -19.99 2.90
C GLY A 160 12.54 -20.71 1.56
N ALA A 161 11.44 -21.18 0.96
CA ALA A 161 11.46 -21.79 -0.36
C ALA A 161 11.51 -20.76 -1.48
N ASN A 162 12.31 -21.05 -2.51
CA ASN A 162 12.35 -20.23 -3.73
C ASN A 162 11.34 -20.75 -4.75
N LEU A 163 10.10 -20.28 -4.64
CA LEU A 163 8.99 -20.73 -5.48
C LEU A 163 9.12 -20.25 -6.92
N LYS A 164 9.09 -21.19 -7.89
CA LYS A 164 9.21 -20.93 -9.34
C LYS A 164 7.87 -20.81 -10.06
N MET A 165 6.77 -20.72 -9.31
CA MET A 165 5.44 -20.54 -9.90
C MET A 165 5.32 -19.21 -10.66
N PRO A 166 4.52 -19.16 -11.76
CA PRO A 166 4.25 -17.93 -12.49
C PRO A 166 3.69 -16.85 -11.55
N PHE A 167 4.17 -15.61 -11.73
CA PHE A 167 3.73 -14.51 -10.89
C PHE A 167 2.29 -14.08 -11.19
N ILE A 168 1.94 -13.96 -12.47
CA ILE A 168 0.61 -13.56 -12.92
C ILE A 168 -0.24 -14.79 -13.25
N SER A 169 -1.30 -15.01 -12.50
CA SER A 169 -2.34 -15.99 -12.84
C SER A 169 -3.27 -15.45 -13.91
N LYS A 170 -4.08 -16.35 -14.53
CA LYS A 170 -5.15 -15.92 -15.44
C LYS A 170 -6.12 -14.95 -14.76
N LYS A 171 -6.45 -15.22 -13.49
CA LYS A 171 -7.32 -14.35 -12.69
C LYS A 171 -6.70 -12.97 -12.49
N ASP A 172 -5.42 -12.90 -12.09
CA ASP A 172 -4.75 -11.61 -11.89
C ASP A 172 -4.68 -10.82 -13.19
N HIS A 173 -4.44 -11.49 -14.32
CA HIS A 173 -4.47 -10.85 -15.64
C HIS A 173 -5.86 -10.25 -15.94
N ASP A 174 -6.93 -11.00 -15.73
CA ASP A 174 -8.31 -10.54 -15.95
C ASP A 174 -8.66 -9.39 -14.98
N ASP A 175 -8.20 -9.45 -13.71
CA ASP A 175 -8.37 -8.40 -12.71
C ASP A 175 -7.63 -7.11 -13.12
N LEU A 176 -6.42 -7.21 -13.68
CA LEU A 176 -5.67 -6.06 -14.20
C LEU A 176 -6.41 -5.38 -15.37
N LEU A 177 -6.95 -6.16 -16.31
CA LEU A 177 -7.75 -5.63 -17.41
C LEU A 177 -9.01 -4.92 -16.90
N PHE A 178 -9.69 -5.51 -15.93
CA PHE A 178 -10.81 -4.87 -15.24
C PHE A 178 -10.40 -3.55 -14.58
N GLY A 179 -9.25 -3.54 -13.88
CA GLY A 179 -8.71 -2.33 -13.24
C GLY A 179 -8.42 -1.19 -14.24
N ILE A 180 -7.95 -1.53 -15.44
CA ILE A 180 -7.74 -0.57 -16.53
C ILE A 180 -9.08 0.01 -16.99
N GLN A 181 -10.08 -0.86 -17.27
CA GLN A 181 -11.41 -0.46 -17.72
C GLN A 181 -12.12 0.43 -16.70
N GLU A 182 -12.02 0.09 -15.43
CA GLU A 182 -12.63 0.84 -14.34
C GLU A 182 -11.75 2.01 -13.85
N GLY A 183 -10.63 2.31 -14.50
CA GLY A 183 -9.81 3.49 -14.21
C GLY A 183 -9.28 3.55 -12.78
N PHE A 184 -8.79 2.45 -12.26
CA PHE A 184 -8.06 2.41 -11.00
C PHE A 184 -6.80 3.28 -11.07
N ASP A 185 -6.40 3.82 -9.93
CA ASP A 185 -5.25 4.71 -9.81
C ASP A 185 -3.97 3.94 -9.46
N PHE A 186 -4.12 2.83 -8.70
CA PHE A 186 -3.05 1.97 -8.24
C PHE A 186 -3.39 0.49 -8.43
N VAL A 187 -2.34 -0.32 -8.60
CA VAL A 187 -2.37 -1.78 -8.46
C VAL A 187 -1.40 -2.17 -7.37
N ALA A 188 -1.86 -2.89 -6.34
CA ALA A 188 -1.01 -3.54 -5.35
C ALA A 188 -0.75 -4.97 -5.82
N ALA A 189 0.51 -5.28 -6.10
CA ALA A 189 0.96 -6.57 -6.63
C ALA A 189 1.32 -7.51 -5.47
N SER A 190 0.44 -8.48 -5.17
CA SER A 190 0.61 -9.41 -4.04
C SER A 190 1.74 -10.41 -4.28
N PHE A 191 2.43 -10.78 -3.19
CA PHE A 191 3.52 -11.75 -3.17
C PHE A 191 4.68 -11.42 -4.12
N THR A 192 5.01 -10.14 -4.27
CA THR A 192 6.16 -9.70 -5.07
C THR A 192 7.46 -10.28 -4.52
N ARG A 193 8.23 -10.95 -5.38
CA ARG A 193 9.50 -11.62 -5.06
C ARG A 193 10.71 -10.92 -5.66
N THR A 194 10.53 -10.34 -6.85
CA THR A 194 11.62 -9.73 -7.64
C THR A 194 11.15 -8.50 -8.42
N ALA A 195 12.10 -7.69 -8.90
CA ALA A 195 11.80 -6.60 -9.83
C ALA A 195 11.13 -7.08 -11.13
N ASN A 196 11.39 -8.32 -11.55
CA ASN A 196 10.79 -8.87 -12.77
C ASN A 196 9.28 -9.05 -12.62
N ASP A 197 8.80 -9.43 -11.44
CA ASP A 197 7.36 -9.54 -11.15
C ASP A 197 6.66 -8.19 -11.40
N ILE A 198 7.27 -7.09 -10.96
CA ILE A 198 6.76 -5.74 -11.18
C ILE A 198 6.82 -5.33 -12.66
N ARG A 199 7.89 -5.71 -13.38
CA ARG A 199 8.01 -5.45 -14.82
C ARG A 199 6.95 -6.21 -15.62
N GLU A 200 6.57 -7.40 -15.20
CA GLU A 200 5.51 -8.20 -15.82
C GLU A 200 4.13 -7.51 -15.67
N VAL A 201 3.77 -7.05 -14.46
CA VAL A 201 2.55 -6.25 -14.25
C VAL A 201 2.59 -4.98 -15.10
N ARG A 202 3.69 -4.23 -15.09
CA ARG A 202 3.85 -3.00 -15.86
C ARG A 202 3.70 -3.22 -17.36
N LYS A 203 4.20 -4.33 -17.88
CA LYS A 203 4.04 -4.73 -19.28
C LYS A 203 2.56 -4.91 -19.62
N ILE A 204 1.83 -5.68 -18.82
CA ILE A 204 0.38 -5.92 -19.02
C ILE A 204 -0.39 -4.60 -19.02
N LEU A 205 -0.14 -3.74 -18.01
CA LEU A 205 -0.78 -2.43 -17.92
C LEU A 205 -0.49 -1.57 -19.16
N LYS A 206 0.77 -1.50 -19.59
CA LYS A 206 1.20 -0.68 -20.74
C LYS A 206 0.58 -1.17 -22.05
N GLU A 207 0.56 -2.47 -22.28
CA GLU A 207 0.02 -3.08 -23.51
C GLU A 207 -1.49 -2.92 -23.64
N ASN A 208 -2.21 -2.74 -22.51
CA ASN A 208 -3.66 -2.62 -22.46
C ASN A 208 -4.17 -1.21 -22.13
N GLY A 209 -3.33 -0.17 -22.25
CA GLY A 209 -3.75 1.23 -22.08
C GLY A 209 -3.74 1.76 -20.65
N GLY A 210 -3.24 0.97 -19.69
CA GLY A 210 -3.14 1.32 -18.26
C GLY A 210 -1.77 1.87 -17.83
N LYS A 211 -0.96 2.42 -18.74
CA LYS A 211 0.42 2.89 -18.45
C LYS A 211 0.54 3.89 -17.30
N GLU A 212 -0.53 4.64 -17.03
CA GLU A 212 -0.60 5.67 -15.99
C GLU A 212 -0.95 5.09 -14.60
N ILE A 213 -1.32 3.81 -14.51
CA ILE A 213 -1.62 3.16 -13.24
C ILE A 213 -0.29 2.89 -12.51
N GLN A 214 -0.20 3.33 -11.26
CA GLN A 214 0.98 3.12 -10.44
C GLN A 214 0.95 1.74 -9.77
N ILE A 215 2.12 1.12 -9.63
CA ILE A 215 2.27 -0.23 -9.07
C ILE A 215 2.89 -0.14 -7.68
N ILE A 216 2.18 -0.68 -6.69
CA ILE A 216 2.64 -0.84 -5.31
C ILE A 216 3.04 -2.31 -5.13
N ALA A 217 4.32 -2.58 -4.93
CA ALA A 217 4.80 -3.93 -4.64
C ALA A 217 4.49 -4.30 -3.20
N LYS A 218 3.85 -5.47 -2.98
CA LYS A 218 3.58 -5.98 -1.63
C LYS A 218 4.71 -6.92 -1.22
N ILE A 219 5.34 -6.61 -0.10
CA ILE A 219 6.42 -7.42 0.48
C ILE A 219 5.80 -8.30 1.57
N GLU A 220 5.73 -9.59 1.29
CA GLU A 220 4.98 -10.61 2.02
C GLU A 220 5.79 -11.87 2.32
N ASN A 221 7.02 -11.98 1.79
CA ASN A 221 7.86 -13.16 1.88
C ASN A 221 9.35 -12.78 1.97
N GLN A 222 10.19 -13.76 2.35
CA GLN A 222 11.63 -13.56 2.53
C GLN A 222 12.31 -13.12 1.22
N GLN A 223 11.95 -13.71 0.07
CA GLN A 223 12.54 -13.38 -1.22
C GLN A 223 12.31 -11.91 -1.60
N GLY A 224 11.11 -11.37 -1.32
CA GLY A 224 10.81 -9.94 -1.51
C GLY A 224 11.62 -9.03 -0.59
N VAL A 225 11.90 -9.46 0.64
CA VAL A 225 12.77 -8.74 1.57
C VAL A 225 14.22 -8.73 1.07
N ASP A 226 14.72 -9.86 0.60
CA ASP A 226 16.10 -9.98 0.10
C ASP A 226 16.34 -9.15 -1.16
N ASN A 227 15.34 -9.06 -2.04
CA ASN A 227 15.39 -8.33 -3.31
C ASN A 227 14.81 -6.91 -3.20
N ILE A 228 14.65 -6.37 -1.99
CA ILE A 228 13.90 -5.11 -1.76
C ILE A 228 14.45 -3.93 -2.57
N ASP A 229 15.76 -3.83 -2.77
CA ASP A 229 16.37 -2.69 -3.45
C ASP A 229 15.98 -2.66 -4.94
N GLU A 230 16.06 -3.77 -5.64
CA GLU A 230 15.64 -3.85 -7.04
C GLU A 230 14.11 -3.71 -7.22
N ILE A 231 13.32 -4.17 -6.22
CA ILE A 231 11.87 -4.01 -6.23
C ILE A 231 11.51 -2.54 -6.06
N ILE A 232 12.19 -1.82 -5.14
CA ILE A 232 12.00 -0.38 -4.96
C ILE A 232 12.27 0.38 -6.26
N GLU A 233 13.30 0.02 -7.01
CA GLU A 233 13.59 0.66 -8.29
C GLU A 233 12.46 0.46 -9.31
N ALA A 234 11.92 -0.76 -9.42
CA ALA A 234 10.93 -1.14 -10.42
C ALA A 234 9.50 -0.67 -10.11
N ALA A 235 9.11 -0.64 -8.82
CA ALA A 235 7.78 -0.26 -8.35
C ALA A 235 7.61 1.25 -8.17
N ASP A 236 6.37 1.74 -8.11
CA ASP A 236 6.05 3.14 -7.82
C ASP A 236 5.88 3.39 -6.30
N GLY A 237 5.70 2.33 -5.51
CA GLY A 237 5.64 2.34 -4.06
C GLY A 237 5.71 0.93 -3.49
N ILE A 238 5.77 0.83 -2.17
CA ILE A 238 5.88 -0.45 -1.45
C ILE A 238 4.78 -0.55 -0.41
N MET A 239 4.21 -1.75 -0.23
CA MET A 239 3.33 -2.09 0.87
C MET A 239 3.99 -3.21 1.71
N ILE A 240 4.15 -2.95 2.99
CA ILE A 240 4.62 -3.94 3.96
C ILE A 240 3.38 -4.63 4.51
N ALA A 241 3.08 -5.83 4.01
CA ALA A 241 1.90 -6.61 4.38
C ALA A 241 2.28 -7.60 5.49
N ARG A 242 2.22 -7.12 6.73
CA ARG A 242 2.79 -7.78 7.90
C ARG A 242 2.09 -9.08 8.29
N GLY A 243 0.81 -9.26 7.91
CA GLY A 243 0.07 -10.49 8.14
C GLY A 243 0.73 -11.66 7.43
N ASP A 244 0.80 -11.61 6.11
CA ASP A 244 1.41 -12.66 5.29
C ASP A 244 2.92 -12.77 5.53
N MET A 245 3.60 -11.63 5.71
CA MET A 245 5.03 -11.60 6.06
C MET A 245 5.32 -12.35 7.37
N GLY A 246 4.47 -12.21 8.39
CA GLY A 246 4.67 -12.87 9.70
C GLY A 246 4.35 -14.36 9.70
N VAL A 247 3.75 -14.89 8.61
CA VAL A 247 3.63 -16.33 8.36
C VAL A 247 4.91 -16.88 7.73
N GLU A 248 5.49 -16.12 6.79
CA GLU A 248 6.69 -16.53 6.03
C GLU A 248 8.00 -16.26 6.76
N ILE A 249 8.03 -15.31 7.69
CA ILE A 249 9.21 -14.84 8.41
C ILE A 249 8.91 -14.87 9.91
N PRO A 250 9.82 -15.33 10.76
CA PRO A 250 9.61 -15.33 12.21
C PRO A 250 9.18 -13.95 12.70
N PRO A 251 8.09 -13.86 13.47
CA PRO A 251 7.43 -12.58 13.80
C PRO A 251 8.33 -11.58 14.53
N GLU A 252 9.34 -12.02 15.26
CA GLU A 252 10.32 -11.17 15.93
C GLU A 252 11.21 -10.39 14.97
N TYR A 253 11.36 -10.79 13.70
CA TYR A 253 12.12 -10.07 12.69
C TYR A 253 11.31 -9.01 11.97
N VAL A 254 9.98 -9.15 11.91
CA VAL A 254 9.08 -8.28 11.16
C VAL A 254 9.24 -6.79 11.52
N PRO A 255 9.34 -6.37 12.81
CA PRO A 255 9.50 -4.97 13.16
C PRO A 255 10.80 -4.34 12.63
N VAL A 256 11.90 -5.11 12.62
CA VAL A 256 13.21 -4.65 12.11
C VAL A 256 13.17 -4.55 10.58
N ILE A 257 12.58 -5.53 9.92
CA ILE A 257 12.39 -5.53 8.45
C ILE A 257 11.52 -4.35 8.04
N GLN A 258 10.39 -4.11 8.72
CA GLN A 258 9.51 -2.97 8.49
C GLN A 258 10.29 -1.64 8.55
N GLN A 259 11.05 -1.43 9.61
CA GLN A 259 11.83 -0.21 9.78
C GLN A 259 12.85 -0.02 8.64
N LYS A 260 13.58 -1.08 8.27
CA LYS A 260 14.56 -1.04 7.16
C LYS A 260 13.89 -0.72 5.83
N ILE A 261 12.76 -1.36 5.52
CA ILE A 261 12.02 -1.12 4.28
C ILE A 261 11.49 0.31 4.25
N ILE A 262 10.84 0.79 5.33
CA ILE A 262 10.37 2.17 5.43
C ILE A 262 11.51 3.14 5.11
N GLN A 263 12.68 2.95 5.70
CA GLN A 263 13.83 3.84 5.50
C GLN A 263 14.33 3.84 4.05
N LYS A 264 14.47 2.66 3.43
CA LYS A 264 14.90 2.54 2.03
C LYS A 264 13.91 3.20 1.06
N VAL A 265 12.62 2.92 1.21
CA VAL A 265 11.56 3.48 0.36
C VAL A 265 11.44 4.99 0.54
N TYR A 266 11.54 5.45 1.77
CA TYR A 266 11.61 6.88 2.12
C TYR A 266 12.78 7.58 1.42
N THR A 267 13.99 7.01 1.50
CA THR A 267 15.19 7.53 0.82
C THR A 267 15.01 7.58 -0.69
N ALA A 268 14.35 6.57 -1.28
CA ALA A 268 14.02 6.55 -2.70
C ALA A 268 12.94 7.58 -3.12
N GLY A 269 12.29 8.26 -2.16
CA GLY A 269 11.23 9.25 -2.42
C GLY A 269 9.93 8.65 -2.90
N LYS A 270 9.69 7.37 -2.61
CA LYS A 270 8.48 6.63 -2.98
C LYS A 270 7.53 6.46 -1.78
N PRO A 271 6.21 6.29 -1.99
CA PRO A 271 5.29 6.01 -0.91
C PRO A 271 5.51 4.60 -0.33
N VAL A 272 5.44 4.51 1.00
CA VAL A 272 5.44 3.25 1.74
C VAL A 272 4.16 3.13 2.56
N ILE A 273 3.53 1.97 2.50
CA ILE A 273 2.29 1.63 3.19
C ILE A 273 2.60 0.58 4.25
N THR A 274 2.23 0.85 5.50
CA THR A 274 2.24 -0.17 6.56
C THR A 274 0.84 -0.75 6.68
N ALA A 275 0.72 -2.05 6.48
CA ALA A 275 -0.55 -2.74 6.28
C ALA A 275 -0.72 -3.94 7.22
N THR A 276 -1.97 -4.34 7.42
CA THR A 276 -2.46 -5.49 8.17
C THR A 276 -2.24 -5.42 9.68
N GLN A 277 -3.20 -5.91 10.44
CA GLN A 277 -3.18 -5.98 11.90
C GLN A 277 -2.86 -4.64 12.61
N MET A 278 -3.33 -3.52 12.04
CA MET A 278 -3.07 -2.18 12.61
C MET A 278 -3.98 -1.89 13.81
N LEU A 279 -5.30 -2.06 13.64
CA LEU A 279 -6.32 -1.90 14.67
C LEU A 279 -7.28 -3.10 14.66
N ASP A 280 -6.74 -4.31 14.54
CA ASP A 280 -7.45 -5.56 14.24
C ASP A 280 -8.57 -5.84 15.25
N SER A 281 -8.34 -5.58 16.54
CA SER A 281 -9.37 -5.71 17.57
C SER A 281 -10.63 -4.87 17.30
N MET A 282 -10.50 -3.77 16.51
CA MET A 282 -11.63 -2.93 16.12
C MET A 282 -12.54 -3.57 15.07
N ILE A 283 -12.22 -4.73 14.54
CA ILE A 283 -13.16 -5.56 13.78
C ILE A 283 -14.40 -5.85 14.65
N SER A 284 -14.20 -6.17 15.92
CA SER A 284 -15.27 -6.57 16.86
C SER A 284 -15.46 -5.63 18.05
N HIS A 285 -14.51 -4.76 18.35
CA HIS A 285 -14.53 -3.85 19.50
C HIS A 285 -14.51 -2.37 19.08
N PRO A 286 -15.17 -1.46 19.81
CA PRO A 286 -15.25 -0.03 19.47
C PRO A 286 -13.96 0.76 19.76
N ARG A 287 -12.97 0.13 20.40
CA ARG A 287 -11.67 0.73 20.75
C ARG A 287 -10.54 -0.28 20.51
N PRO A 288 -9.35 0.18 20.08
CA PRO A 288 -8.21 -0.70 19.92
C PRO A 288 -7.58 -1.04 21.28
N THR A 289 -6.72 -2.03 21.29
CA THR A 289 -5.79 -2.29 22.38
C THR A 289 -4.71 -1.20 22.46
N ARG A 290 -4.00 -1.12 23.59
CA ARG A 290 -2.85 -0.22 23.72
C ARG A 290 -1.70 -0.62 22.81
N ALA A 291 -1.50 -1.92 22.60
CA ALA A 291 -0.46 -2.45 21.72
C ALA A 291 -0.71 -1.99 20.26
N GLU A 292 -1.93 -2.10 19.76
CA GLU A 292 -2.29 -1.65 18.41
C GLU A 292 -2.12 -0.13 18.24
N ALA A 293 -2.55 0.67 19.21
CA ALA A 293 -2.34 2.11 19.18
C ALA A 293 -0.85 2.47 19.15
N THR A 294 -0.02 1.73 19.88
CA THR A 294 1.45 1.88 19.88
C THR A 294 2.05 1.45 18.55
N ASP A 295 1.54 0.39 17.92
CA ASP A 295 2.02 -0.10 16.64
C ASP A 295 1.75 0.92 15.51
N VAL A 296 0.52 1.47 15.43
CA VAL A 296 0.20 2.58 14.51
C VAL A 296 1.12 3.77 14.73
N ALA A 297 1.33 4.16 16.01
CA ALA A 297 2.20 5.27 16.38
C ALA A 297 3.64 5.01 15.92
N ASN A 298 4.17 3.82 16.13
CA ASN A 298 5.52 3.44 15.73
C ASN A 298 5.70 3.47 14.21
N ALA A 299 4.75 2.96 13.43
CA ALA A 299 4.80 3.03 11.97
C ALA A 299 4.91 4.50 11.48
N ILE A 300 4.19 5.41 12.11
CA ILE A 300 4.22 6.84 11.80
C ILE A 300 5.58 7.45 12.18
N PHE A 301 6.12 7.13 13.36
CA PHE A 301 7.45 7.57 13.78
C PHE A 301 8.57 7.05 12.89
N GLN A 302 8.44 5.83 12.40
CA GLN A 302 9.38 5.23 11.44
C GLN A 302 9.35 5.92 10.07
N GLY A 303 8.30 6.71 9.78
CA GLY A 303 8.18 7.51 8.56
C GLY A 303 7.31 6.87 7.48
N THR A 304 6.37 5.97 7.81
CA THR A 304 5.41 5.46 6.82
C THR A 304 4.66 6.59 6.11
N SER A 305 4.34 6.42 4.83
CA SER A 305 3.54 7.40 4.08
C SER A 305 2.06 7.22 4.33
N ALA A 306 1.63 5.97 4.49
CA ALA A 306 0.25 5.61 4.74
C ALA A 306 0.14 4.40 5.68
N THR A 307 -0.98 4.33 6.38
CA THR A 307 -1.42 3.15 7.15
C THR A 307 -2.69 2.59 6.52
N MET A 308 -2.90 1.27 6.61
CA MET A 308 -4.04 0.61 5.97
C MET A 308 -4.91 -0.13 6.99
N LEU A 309 -6.22 0.10 6.90
CA LEU A 309 -7.26 -0.68 7.57
C LEU A 309 -7.76 -1.77 6.61
N SER A 310 -7.73 -3.01 7.04
CA SER A 310 -8.12 -4.20 6.28
C SER A 310 -9.50 -4.70 6.70
N GLY A 311 -9.55 -5.71 7.55
CA GLY A 311 -10.78 -6.28 8.10
C GLY A 311 -11.60 -5.26 8.90
N GLU A 312 -10.94 -4.29 9.54
CA GLU A 312 -11.54 -3.24 10.36
C GLU A 312 -12.59 -2.45 9.58
N THR A 313 -12.34 -2.16 8.29
CA THR A 313 -13.30 -1.45 7.44
C THR A 313 -14.09 -2.37 6.51
N ALA A 314 -13.49 -3.46 6.03
CA ALA A 314 -14.12 -4.35 5.05
C ALA A 314 -15.26 -5.19 5.65
N ALA A 315 -15.07 -5.73 6.84
CA ALA A 315 -15.98 -6.69 7.49
C ALA A 315 -16.31 -6.33 8.95
N GLY A 316 -15.60 -5.35 9.53
CA GLY A 316 -15.72 -4.97 10.92
C GLY A 316 -17.06 -4.34 11.28
N LYS A 317 -17.37 -4.35 12.58
CA LYS A 317 -18.56 -3.71 13.14
C LYS A 317 -18.42 -2.19 13.30
N TYR A 318 -17.19 -1.67 13.30
CA TYR A 318 -16.87 -0.28 13.65
C TYR A 318 -15.97 0.41 12.58
N PRO A 319 -16.33 0.35 11.28
CA PRO A 319 -15.45 0.82 10.19
C PRO A 319 -15.11 2.32 10.29
N VAL A 320 -16.10 3.16 10.59
CA VAL A 320 -15.92 4.62 10.70
C VAL A 320 -15.09 4.96 11.94
N GLN A 321 -15.37 4.31 13.07
CA GLN A 321 -14.63 4.51 14.32
C GLN A 321 -13.16 4.08 14.20
N ALA A 322 -12.88 3.02 13.43
CA ALA A 322 -11.51 2.58 13.13
C ALA A 322 -10.75 3.65 12.35
N LEU A 323 -11.32 4.21 11.28
CA LEU A 323 -10.74 5.33 10.55
C LEU A 323 -10.50 6.55 11.44
N GLN A 324 -11.50 6.94 12.23
CA GLN A 324 -11.39 8.07 13.16
C GLN A 324 -10.30 7.84 14.21
N MET A 325 -10.16 6.62 14.74
CA MET A 325 -9.13 6.28 15.71
C MET A 325 -7.74 6.39 15.07
N MET A 326 -7.54 5.79 13.91
CA MET A 326 -6.28 5.86 13.17
C MET A 326 -5.90 7.31 12.84
N SER A 327 -6.89 8.13 12.45
CA SER A 327 -6.68 9.56 12.19
C SER A 327 -6.23 10.31 13.44
N ARG A 328 -6.88 10.08 14.60
CA ARG A 328 -6.47 10.71 15.86
C ARG A 328 -5.06 10.32 16.30
N ILE A 329 -4.70 9.04 16.17
CA ILE A 329 -3.34 8.58 16.47
C ILE A 329 -2.35 9.29 15.55
N ALA A 330 -2.61 9.33 14.25
CA ALA A 330 -1.72 9.97 13.29
C ALA A 330 -1.54 11.47 13.57
N GLU A 331 -2.63 12.21 13.78
CA GLU A 331 -2.56 13.65 14.07
C GLU A 331 -1.80 13.94 15.38
N HIS A 332 -2.04 13.12 16.42
CA HIS A 332 -1.32 13.29 17.69
C HIS A 332 0.17 13.00 17.54
N MET A 333 0.54 11.93 16.84
CA MET A 333 1.94 11.60 16.61
C MET A 333 2.67 12.65 15.78
N GLU A 334 2.04 13.16 14.72
CA GLU A 334 2.62 14.19 13.84
C GLU A 334 2.90 15.51 14.56
N GLN A 335 2.17 15.83 15.62
CA GLN A 335 2.43 17.01 16.47
C GLN A 335 3.68 16.84 17.35
N ASN A 336 4.10 15.59 17.61
CA ASN A 336 5.23 15.27 18.48
C ASN A 336 6.50 14.87 17.71
N ILE A 337 6.47 14.91 16.37
CA ILE A 337 7.64 14.64 15.52
C ILE A 337 8.45 15.91 15.31
N ASP A 338 9.75 15.84 15.60
CA ASP A 338 10.71 16.92 15.26
C ASP A 338 11.13 16.79 13.78
N TYR A 339 10.37 17.44 12.91
CA TYR A 339 10.64 17.44 11.46
C TYR A 339 11.96 18.15 11.11
N ASN A 340 12.41 19.10 11.92
CA ASN A 340 13.70 19.80 11.68
C ASN A 340 14.87 18.83 11.85
N THR A 341 14.84 18.00 12.90
CA THR A 341 15.86 16.95 13.10
C THR A 341 15.81 15.89 12.00
N ILE A 342 14.61 15.49 11.54
CA ILE A 342 14.46 14.55 10.42
C ILE A 342 15.06 15.16 9.15
N PHE A 343 14.70 16.41 8.81
CA PHE A 343 15.19 17.10 7.62
C PHE A 343 16.72 17.15 7.59
N LYS A 344 17.38 17.53 8.70
CA LYS A 344 18.85 17.58 8.80
C LYS A 344 19.52 16.21 8.62
N LYS A 345 18.86 15.12 9.01
CA LYS A 345 19.40 13.75 8.83
C LYS A 345 19.29 13.27 7.38
N THR A 346 18.33 13.77 6.62
CA THR A 346 18.08 13.40 5.21
C THR A 346 18.85 14.26 4.21
N ASP A 347 19.67 15.23 4.68
CA ASP A 347 20.39 16.22 3.87
C ASP A 347 21.54 15.63 3.04
N ARG A 348 21.86 14.37 3.16
CA ARG A 348 22.91 13.72 2.36
C ARG A 348 22.37 13.33 0.99
N ASN A 349 22.58 14.20 0.03
CA ASN A 349 22.17 13.99 -1.37
C ASN A 349 23.20 13.10 -2.08
N GLU A 350 22.95 11.78 -2.13
CA GLU A 350 23.84 10.82 -2.79
C GLU A 350 23.79 10.94 -4.32
N ASN A 351 22.69 11.49 -4.87
CA ASN A 351 22.51 11.71 -6.32
C ASN A 351 22.08 13.16 -6.57
N PRO A 352 23.02 14.07 -6.86
CA PRO A 352 22.72 15.47 -7.13
C PRO A 352 22.05 15.61 -8.50
N ASP A 353 20.75 15.97 -8.50
CA ASP A 353 20.02 16.43 -9.66
C ASP A 353 19.30 17.74 -9.34
N ILE A 354 18.95 18.51 -10.39
CA ILE A 354 18.33 19.83 -10.25
C ILE A 354 17.02 19.75 -9.46
N THR A 355 16.17 18.77 -9.77
CA THR A 355 14.85 18.63 -9.15
C THR A 355 14.97 18.37 -7.65
N ASN A 356 15.89 17.50 -7.24
CA ASN A 356 16.11 17.16 -5.85
C ASN A 356 16.72 18.34 -5.09
N ALA A 357 17.70 19.04 -5.68
CA ALA A 357 18.32 20.24 -5.09
C ALA A 357 17.29 21.36 -4.87
N ILE A 358 16.42 21.60 -5.84
CA ILE A 358 15.34 22.59 -5.73
C ILE A 358 14.28 22.16 -4.71
N ALA A 359 13.91 20.89 -4.67
CA ALA A 359 12.94 20.39 -3.68
C ALA A 359 13.49 20.52 -2.26
N HIS A 360 14.77 20.19 -2.05
CA HIS A 360 15.47 20.39 -0.76
C HIS A 360 15.49 21.86 -0.36
N ALA A 361 15.93 22.75 -1.26
CA ALA A 361 15.97 24.19 -1.02
C ALA A 361 14.57 24.78 -0.72
N THR A 362 13.53 24.28 -1.42
CA THR A 362 12.13 24.68 -1.16
C THR A 362 11.71 24.30 0.26
N CYS A 363 12.00 23.08 0.69
CA CYS A 363 11.66 22.60 2.03
C CYS A 363 12.46 23.34 3.11
N LEU A 364 13.76 23.59 2.89
CA LEU A 364 14.59 24.38 3.79
C LEU A 364 14.05 25.82 3.94
N THR A 365 13.74 26.48 2.82
CA THR A 365 13.14 27.82 2.81
C THR A 365 11.82 27.84 3.59
N ALA A 366 10.98 26.82 3.43
CA ALA A 366 9.72 26.72 4.16
C ALA A 366 9.93 26.54 5.67
N ILE A 367 10.94 25.79 6.08
CA ILE A 367 11.32 25.59 7.48
C ILE A 367 11.84 26.91 8.07
N ASP A 368 12.80 27.58 7.42
CA ASP A 368 13.44 28.79 7.90
C ASP A 368 12.45 29.96 8.05
N LEU A 369 11.51 30.07 7.10
CA LEU A 369 10.46 31.10 7.12
C LEU A 369 9.24 30.70 7.95
N LYS A 370 9.19 29.49 8.51
CA LYS A 370 8.01 28.93 9.16
C LYS A 370 6.75 29.06 8.29
N ALA A 371 6.91 28.76 7.00
CA ALA A 371 5.84 28.90 6.00
C ALA A 371 4.63 28.05 6.36
N SER A 372 3.43 28.59 6.14
CA SER A 372 2.16 27.89 6.39
C SER A 372 1.97 26.68 5.49
N ALA A 373 2.45 26.77 4.24
CA ALA A 373 2.41 25.67 3.27
C ALA A 373 3.49 25.84 2.18
N ILE A 374 3.81 24.71 1.53
CA ILE A 374 4.48 24.69 0.24
C ILE A 374 3.39 24.50 -0.84
N LEU A 375 3.39 25.29 -1.91
CA LEU A 375 2.51 25.11 -3.06
C LEU A 375 3.33 24.55 -4.23
N ALA A 376 3.14 23.26 -4.53
CA ALA A 376 3.85 22.55 -5.59
C ALA A 376 2.96 22.40 -6.83
N VAL A 377 3.34 23.02 -7.95
CA VAL A 377 2.65 22.82 -9.22
C VAL A 377 3.30 21.68 -9.99
N THR A 378 2.50 20.71 -10.40
CA THR A 378 3.01 19.47 -10.98
C THR A 378 2.06 18.89 -12.01
N LYS A 379 2.56 18.42 -13.16
CA LYS A 379 1.79 17.71 -14.18
C LYS A 379 1.76 16.20 -13.95
N SER A 380 2.84 15.65 -13.43
CA SER A 380 3.01 14.19 -13.20
C SER A 380 3.00 13.78 -11.71
N GLY A 381 2.93 14.73 -10.79
CA GLY A 381 3.08 14.48 -9.36
C GLY A 381 4.53 14.58 -8.84
N SER A 382 5.52 14.53 -9.73
CA SER A 382 6.95 14.42 -9.37
C SER A 382 7.41 15.51 -8.39
N THR A 383 7.08 16.79 -8.62
CA THR A 383 7.45 17.91 -7.75
C THR A 383 6.92 17.71 -6.31
N ALA A 384 5.66 17.28 -6.18
CA ALA A 384 5.06 17.04 -4.87
C ALA A 384 5.67 15.81 -4.17
N HIS A 385 5.98 14.73 -4.90
CA HIS A 385 6.65 13.56 -4.37
C HIS A 385 8.04 13.90 -3.82
N MET A 386 8.81 14.69 -4.56
CA MET A 386 10.15 15.11 -4.13
C MET A 386 10.10 15.98 -2.85
N MET A 387 9.12 16.86 -2.72
CA MET A 387 8.93 17.63 -1.48
C MET A 387 8.44 16.76 -0.33
N SER A 388 7.52 15.83 -0.60
CA SER A 388 7.05 14.86 0.39
C SER A 388 8.20 14.02 0.97
N LYS A 389 9.20 13.65 0.14
CA LYS A 389 10.42 12.98 0.57
C LYS A 389 11.16 13.75 1.69
N HIS A 390 11.21 15.05 1.62
CA HIS A 390 11.96 15.88 2.60
C HIS A 390 11.20 16.17 3.90
N ARG A 391 9.94 15.77 4.02
CA ARG A 391 9.12 15.92 5.24
C ARG A 391 9.19 17.32 5.85
N PRO A 392 8.80 18.38 5.16
CA PRO A 392 9.03 19.77 5.58
C PRO A 392 8.28 20.23 6.84
N GLY A 393 7.47 19.38 7.46
CA GLY A 393 6.69 19.72 8.64
C GLY A 393 5.39 20.49 8.32
N CYS A 394 5.39 21.43 7.36
CA CYS A 394 4.17 22.05 6.83
C CYS A 394 3.48 21.15 5.79
N LEU A 395 2.24 21.50 5.40
CA LEU A 395 1.52 20.81 4.34
C LEU A 395 2.07 21.21 2.96
N ILE A 396 1.96 20.28 2.02
CA ILE A 396 2.31 20.46 0.61
C ILE A 396 1.02 20.50 -0.20
N GLY A 397 0.57 21.70 -0.58
CA GLY A 397 -0.54 21.88 -1.53
C GLY A 397 -0.08 21.54 -2.94
N ALA A 398 -0.46 20.39 -3.47
CA ALA A 398 -0.05 19.96 -4.81
C ALA A 398 -1.13 20.31 -5.85
N CYS A 399 -0.81 21.25 -6.72
CA CYS A 399 -1.69 21.72 -7.78
C CYS A 399 -1.40 20.98 -9.09
N THR A 400 -2.43 20.36 -9.67
CA THR A 400 -2.35 19.65 -10.96
C THR A 400 -3.61 19.88 -11.81
N SER A 401 -3.47 19.77 -13.13
CA SER A 401 -4.59 19.79 -14.07
C SER A 401 -5.11 18.38 -14.41
N SER A 402 -4.46 17.33 -13.91
CA SER A 402 -4.82 15.93 -14.16
C SER A 402 -5.61 15.34 -12.99
N GLU A 403 -6.86 14.94 -13.23
CA GLU A 403 -7.69 14.25 -12.22
C GLU A 403 -7.06 12.94 -11.71
N ARG A 404 -6.33 12.21 -12.57
CA ARG A 404 -5.64 10.98 -12.17
C ARG A 404 -4.49 11.30 -11.22
N VAL A 405 -3.61 12.23 -11.58
CA VAL A 405 -2.51 12.67 -10.73
C VAL A 405 -3.04 13.23 -9.40
N LEU A 406 -4.13 14.00 -9.45
CA LEU A 406 -4.83 14.49 -8.27
C LEU A 406 -5.16 13.33 -7.29
N ARG A 407 -5.73 12.23 -7.80
CA ARG A 407 -6.06 11.07 -6.97
C ARG A 407 -4.80 10.32 -6.50
N GLN A 408 -3.83 10.11 -7.38
CA GLN A 408 -2.58 9.41 -7.05
C GLN A 408 -1.77 10.11 -5.94
N LEU A 409 -1.78 11.43 -5.92
CA LEU A 409 -1.11 12.21 -4.88
C LEU A 409 -1.69 12.01 -3.47
N ASN A 410 -2.89 11.43 -3.34
CA ASN A 410 -3.45 11.04 -2.04
C ASN A 410 -2.68 9.91 -1.33
N LEU A 411 -1.73 9.26 -1.98
CA LEU A 411 -0.84 8.29 -1.33
C LEU A 411 0.48 8.93 -0.85
N SER A 412 0.72 10.20 -1.15
CA SER A 412 1.95 10.93 -0.78
C SER A 412 1.80 11.60 0.57
N TRP A 413 2.72 11.34 1.48
CA TRP A 413 2.72 11.94 2.81
C TRP A 413 2.74 13.47 2.76
N GLY A 414 1.91 14.09 3.59
CA GLY A 414 1.86 15.55 3.74
C GLY A 414 1.31 16.30 2.52
N VAL A 415 0.99 15.61 1.43
CA VAL A 415 0.46 16.23 0.21
C VAL A 415 -1.05 16.39 0.29
N TYR A 416 -1.53 17.59 0.03
CA TYR A 416 -2.94 17.90 -0.19
C TYR A 416 -3.15 18.24 -1.67
N PRO A 417 -3.73 17.33 -2.46
CA PRO A 417 -3.88 17.55 -3.90
C PRO A 417 -5.04 18.47 -4.21
N MET A 418 -4.83 19.38 -5.17
CA MET A 418 -5.80 20.37 -5.61
C MET A 418 -5.85 20.41 -7.14
N LEU A 419 -7.07 20.45 -7.69
CA LEU A 419 -7.28 20.59 -9.14
C LEU A 419 -7.23 22.07 -9.52
N ILE A 420 -6.38 22.40 -10.50
CA ILE A 420 -6.32 23.74 -11.09
C ILE A 420 -6.40 23.65 -12.61
N LYS A 421 -6.76 24.75 -13.26
CA LYS A 421 -6.71 24.83 -14.73
C LYS A 421 -5.25 24.92 -15.20
N GLU A 422 -5.01 24.42 -16.41
CA GLU A 422 -3.73 24.59 -17.08
C GLU A 422 -3.53 26.05 -17.46
N GLU A 423 -2.35 26.59 -17.17
CA GLU A 423 -2.00 28.01 -17.41
C GLU A 423 -0.63 28.07 -18.10
N TYR A 424 -0.43 29.14 -18.88
CA TYR A 424 0.81 29.34 -19.66
C TYR A 424 1.74 30.40 -19.05
N SER A 425 1.27 31.16 -18.04
CA SER A 425 2.06 32.14 -17.29
C SER A 425 2.36 31.60 -15.89
N SER A 426 3.62 31.66 -15.47
CA SER A 426 4.05 31.26 -14.13
C SER A 426 3.45 32.12 -13.03
N GLU A 427 3.22 33.41 -13.30
CA GLU A 427 2.58 34.36 -12.39
C GLU A 427 1.11 33.99 -12.16
N ILE A 428 0.35 33.77 -13.26
CA ILE A 428 -1.06 33.35 -13.16
C ILE A 428 -1.17 31.99 -12.47
N LEU A 429 -0.27 31.07 -12.77
CA LEU A 429 -0.23 29.75 -12.17
C LEU A 429 -0.01 29.81 -10.66
N CYS A 430 0.89 30.70 -10.20
CA CYS A 430 1.12 30.96 -8.77
C CYS A 430 -0.15 31.51 -8.10
N LEU A 431 -0.81 32.51 -8.71
CA LEU A 431 -2.08 33.06 -8.21
C LEU A 431 -3.17 31.98 -8.11
N ARG A 432 -3.35 31.16 -9.16
CA ARG A 432 -4.31 30.04 -9.13
C ARG A 432 -4.01 29.01 -8.04
N ALA A 433 -2.73 28.73 -7.80
CA ALA A 433 -2.34 27.82 -6.71
C ALA A 433 -2.68 28.40 -5.34
N ILE A 434 -2.49 29.71 -5.14
CA ILE A 434 -2.88 30.42 -3.91
C ILE A 434 -4.41 30.43 -3.75
N GLU A 435 -5.17 30.78 -4.77
CA GLU A 435 -6.63 30.76 -4.76
C GLU A 435 -7.18 29.36 -4.40
N ALA A 436 -6.60 28.30 -4.99
CA ALA A 436 -6.97 26.93 -4.67
C ALA A 436 -6.65 26.59 -3.21
N ALA A 437 -5.47 26.98 -2.71
CA ALA A 437 -5.07 26.75 -1.35
C ALA A 437 -5.96 27.50 -0.32
N GLN A 438 -6.40 28.72 -0.64
CA GLN A 438 -7.36 29.48 0.18
C GLN A 438 -8.74 28.81 0.17
N LYS A 439 -9.23 28.40 -1.01
CA LYS A 439 -10.51 27.66 -1.15
C LYS A 439 -10.54 26.41 -0.28
N HIS A 440 -9.45 25.67 -0.24
CA HIS A 440 -9.31 24.45 0.58
C HIS A 440 -8.85 24.72 2.02
N LYS A 441 -8.75 25.97 2.45
CA LYS A 441 -8.36 26.40 3.79
C LYS A 441 -6.98 25.91 4.23
N LEU A 442 -6.08 25.71 3.27
CA LEU A 442 -4.67 25.39 3.54
C LEU A 442 -3.88 26.63 3.99
N VAL A 443 -4.26 27.79 3.44
CA VAL A 443 -3.65 29.09 3.75
C VAL A 443 -4.72 30.19 3.88
N LYS A 444 -4.38 31.26 4.55
CA LYS A 444 -5.21 32.47 4.74
C LYS A 444 -4.41 33.72 4.40
N VAL A 445 -5.08 34.85 4.25
CA VAL A 445 -4.45 36.16 4.04
C VAL A 445 -3.43 36.44 5.15
N GLY A 446 -2.26 36.92 4.78
CA GLY A 446 -1.11 37.17 5.65
C GLY A 446 -0.17 35.98 5.84
N ASP A 447 -0.52 34.78 5.41
CA ASP A 447 0.36 33.60 5.50
C ASP A 447 1.54 33.71 4.52
N THR A 448 2.70 33.24 4.94
CA THR A 448 3.86 33.06 4.04
C THR A 448 3.80 31.66 3.45
N ILE A 449 3.96 31.57 2.13
CA ILE A 449 4.01 30.32 1.37
C ILE A 449 5.30 30.23 0.53
N VAL A 450 5.74 29.02 0.26
CA VAL A 450 6.81 28.75 -0.71
C VAL A 450 6.21 28.05 -1.91
N PHE A 451 6.23 28.72 -3.05
CA PHE A 451 5.77 28.15 -4.32
C PHE A 451 6.94 27.47 -5.04
N ALA A 452 6.68 26.31 -5.65
CA ALA A 452 7.65 25.62 -6.48
C ALA A 452 7.01 24.97 -7.70
N GLY A 453 7.76 24.96 -8.80
CA GLY A 453 7.30 24.41 -10.08
C GLY A 453 8.43 24.27 -11.09
N GLY A 454 8.06 23.91 -12.31
CA GLY A 454 8.97 23.80 -13.46
C GLY A 454 8.75 24.89 -14.51
N VAL A 455 9.81 25.55 -14.97
CA VAL A 455 9.80 26.49 -16.08
C VAL A 455 10.77 26.01 -17.16
N PRO A 456 10.41 25.98 -18.47
CA PRO A 456 9.10 26.32 -19.07
C PRO A 456 7.98 25.41 -18.57
N LEU A 457 6.75 25.96 -18.49
CA LEU A 457 5.57 25.23 -18.06
C LEU A 457 5.24 24.07 -19.02
N GLY A 458 4.58 23.02 -18.49
CA GLY A 458 4.10 21.89 -19.27
C GLY A 458 5.11 20.77 -19.52
N ILE A 459 6.37 20.90 -19.09
CA ILE A 459 7.39 19.83 -19.21
C ILE A 459 7.45 19.04 -17.90
N PRO A 460 7.02 17.76 -17.88
CA PRO A 460 7.07 16.93 -16.68
C PRO A 460 8.51 16.69 -16.17
N GLY A 461 8.67 16.54 -14.84
CA GLY A 461 9.93 16.15 -14.23
C GLY A 461 11.00 17.24 -14.13
N ARG A 462 10.65 18.50 -14.42
CA ARG A 462 11.57 19.66 -14.27
C ARG A 462 11.06 20.59 -13.18
N THR A 463 11.57 20.46 -11.97
CA THR A 463 11.37 21.42 -10.88
C THR A 463 12.63 22.28 -10.77
N ASN A 464 12.52 23.56 -11.16
CA ASN A 464 13.69 24.48 -11.24
C ASN A 464 13.37 25.91 -10.78
N LEU A 465 12.17 26.14 -10.21
CA LEU A 465 11.70 27.44 -9.74
C LEU A 465 11.26 27.36 -8.29
N ILE A 466 11.75 28.31 -7.46
CA ILE A 466 11.27 28.59 -6.11
C ILE A 466 10.84 30.03 -6.06
N ARG A 467 9.71 30.33 -5.42
CA ARG A 467 9.23 31.69 -5.15
C ARG A 467 8.61 31.75 -3.75
N VAL A 468 8.96 32.77 -2.97
CA VAL A 468 8.31 33.06 -1.70
C VAL A 468 7.26 34.14 -1.92
N CYS A 469 6.05 33.93 -1.37
CA CYS A 469 4.95 34.89 -1.45
C CYS A 469 4.26 35.00 -0.10
N THR A 470 3.71 36.20 0.14
CA THR A 470 2.69 36.41 1.19
C THR A 470 1.33 36.33 0.53
N VAL A 471 0.39 35.66 1.15
CA VAL A 471 -0.99 35.49 0.65
C VAL A 471 -1.74 36.81 0.88
N GLU A 472 -2.22 37.40 -0.19
CA GLU A 472 -3.01 38.64 -0.21
C GLU A 472 -4.52 38.37 -0.14
#